data_d3d218d4cefe70e911730c4df87c504b
#
_entry.id   d3d218d4cefe70e911730c4df87c504b
#
_cell.length_a   1.000
_cell.length_b   1.000
_cell.length_c   1.000
_cell.angle_alpha   90.00
_cell.angle_beta   90.00
_cell.angle_gamma   90.00
#
_symmetry.space_group_name_H-M   'P 1'
#
loop_
_entity.id
_entity.type
_entity.pdbx_description
1 polymer ?
#
loop_
_entity_poly.entity_id
_entity_poly.type
_entity_poly.pdbx_seq_one_letter_code
_entity_poly.pdbx_strand_id
1 'polypeptide(L)'
;MKRNRKAKILATLGPASSSSDIIESLFKSGCDVFRLNFSHGSVETHRQNLESIRVLEEKYDHASCILADLQGPKLRVGEFKNTEEYLKKGQRFILDINSELG
;
A
#
# COMPACT_ATOMS: atom_id res chain seq x y z
N MET A 1 -12.00 22.66 0.60
CA MET A 1 -10.65 22.94 1.18
C MET A 1 -9.73 23.45 0.06
N LYS A 2 -9.37 24.73 0.06
CA LYS A 2 -8.54 25.31 -1.03
C LYS A 2 -7.05 25.15 -0.69
N ARG A 3 -6.28 24.56 -1.59
CA ARG A 3 -4.83 24.34 -1.43
C ARG A 3 -4.06 25.25 -2.39
N ASN A 4 -3.23 26.16 -1.84
CA ASN A 4 -2.47 27.14 -2.61
C ASN A 4 -1.07 26.67 -3.01
N ARG A 5 -0.86 25.37 -3.17
CA ARG A 5 0.41 24.83 -3.64
C ARG A 5 0.30 24.29 -5.06
N LYS A 6 1.38 24.36 -5.82
CA LYS A 6 1.47 23.85 -7.20
C LYS A 6 1.82 22.35 -7.25
N ALA A 7 2.53 21.85 -6.23
CA ALA A 7 2.88 20.44 -6.13
C ALA A 7 1.71 19.61 -5.57
N LYS A 8 1.52 18.40 -6.07
CA LYS A 8 0.59 17.41 -5.52
C LYS A 8 1.34 16.47 -4.59
N ILE A 9 0.68 16.09 -3.49
CA ILE A 9 1.22 15.13 -2.52
C ILE A 9 0.51 13.81 -2.69
N LEU A 10 1.30 12.76 -2.93
CA LEU A 10 0.83 11.38 -2.98
C LEU A 10 1.25 10.67 -1.69
N ALA A 11 0.31 10.02 -1.03
CA ALA A 11 0.57 9.16 0.11
C ALA A 11 0.17 7.71 -0.20
N THR A 12 1.07 6.76 0.06
CA THR A 12 0.72 5.35 -0.01
C THR A 12 0.12 4.90 1.32
N LEU A 13 -1.07 4.30 1.25
CA LEU A 13 -1.70 3.69 2.42
C LEU A 13 -1.11 2.29 2.66
N GLY A 14 -0.75 2.03 3.91
CA GLY A 14 -0.20 0.78 4.38
C GLY A 14 -0.69 0.46 5.79
N PRO A 15 -0.20 -0.60 6.44
CA PRO A 15 -0.68 -1.03 7.77
C PRO A 15 -0.67 0.08 8.83
N ALA A 16 0.33 0.96 8.78
CA ALA A 16 0.47 2.08 9.72
C ALA A 16 -0.41 3.29 9.39
N SER A 17 -1.09 3.31 8.24
CA SER A 17 -1.81 4.49 7.74
C SER A 17 -3.22 4.19 7.21
N SER A 18 -3.75 3.00 7.51
CA SER A 18 -5.06 2.55 7.01
C SER A 18 -6.21 2.77 8.00
N SER A 19 -5.96 3.33 9.19
CA SER A 19 -7.05 3.71 10.08
C SER A 19 -7.74 4.98 9.57
N SER A 20 -9.05 5.07 9.76
CA SER A 20 -9.87 6.21 9.31
C SER A 20 -9.33 7.55 9.83
N ASP A 21 -8.87 7.58 11.09
CA ASP A 21 -8.34 8.80 11.72
C ASP A 21 -7.03 9.27 11.06
N ILE A 22 -6.16 8.32 10.71
CA ILE A 22 -4.90 8.64 10.02
C ILE A 22 -5.19 9.06 8.58
N ILE A 23 -6.11 8.40 7.87
CA ILE A 23 -6.52 8.80 6.52
C ILE A 23 -7.09 10.22 6.56
N GLU A 24 -7.95 10.53 7.54
CA GLU A 24 -8.48 11.89 7.72
C GLU A 24 -7.37 12.90 8.01
N SER A 25 -6.40 12.56 8.86
CA SER A 25 -5.25 13.42 9.16
C SER A 25 -4.41 13.70 7.92
N LEU A 26 -4.13 12.69 7.10
CA LEU A 26 -3.44 12.84 5.82
C LEU A 26 -4.22 13.72 4.86
N PHE A 27 -5.53 13.52 4.75
CA PHE A 27 -6.43 14.31 3.92
C PHE A 27 -6.37 15.80 4.33
N LYS A 28 -6.51 16.09 5.62
CA LYS A 28 -6.47 17.46 6.18
C LYS A 28 -5.10 18.09 6.03
N SER A 29 -4.03 17.32 6.17
CA SER A 29 -2.63 17.77 5.99
C SER A 29 -2.29 18.09 4.54
N GLY A 30 -3.16 17.70 3.60
CA GLY A 30 -3.01 18.11 2.21
C GLY A 30 -2.65 16.99 1.24
N CYS A 31 -2.85 15.74 1.57
CA CYS A 31 -2.73 14.66 0.60
C CYS A 31 -3.73 14.85 -0.55
N ASP A 32 -3.26 14.78 -1.79
CA ASP A 32 -4.08 14.91 -2.99
C ASP A 32 -4.37 13.57 -3.65
N VAL A 33 -3.46 12.60 -3.48
CA VAL A 33 -3.52 11.29 -4.11
C VAL A 33 -3.25 10.22 -3.07
N PHE A 34 -4.17 9.29 -2.90
CA PHE A 34 -3.99 8.10 -2.07
C PHE A 34 -3.66 6.90 -2.95
N ARG A 35 -2.46 6.35 -2.78
CA ARG A 35 -2.03 5.16 -3.52
C ARG A 35 -2.35 3.90 -2.71
N LEU A 36 -3.07 2.98 -3.35
CA LEU A 36 -3.36 1.64 -2.85
C LEU A 36 -2.46 0.64 -3.59
N ASN A 37 -1.51 0.05 -2.87
CA ASN A 37 -0.58 -0.91 -3.46
C ASN A 37 -1.15 -2.32 -3.42
N PHE A 38 -1.64 -2.82 -4.55
CA PHE A 38 -2.23 -4.16 -4.69
C PHE A 38 -1.21 -5.32 -4.64
N SER A 39 0.07 -5.03 -4.53
CA SER A 39 1.09 -6.04 -4.21
C SER A 39 1.07 -6.44 -2.72
N HIS A 40 0.38 -5.70 -1.87
CA HIS A 40 0.25 -5.92 -0.43
C HIS A 40 -1.20 -5.71 0.02
N GLY A 41 -1.54 -6.29 1.16
CA GLY A 41 -2.89 -6.19 1.72
C GLY A 41 -3.90 -7.07 0.96
N SER A 42 -5.15 -6.97 1.37
CA SER A 42 -6.28 -7.68 0.75
C SER A 42 -7.17 -6.69 -0.03
N VAL A 43 -7.95 -7.21 -0.96
CA VAL A 43 -8.97 -6.42 -1.68
C VAL A 43 -9.92 -5.75 -0.70
N GLU A 44 -10.27 -6.44 0.39
CA GLU A 44 -11.17 -5.90 1.41
C GLU A 44 -10.55 -4.71 2.14
N THR A 45 -9.27 -4.79 2.52
CA THR A 45 -8.56 -3.66 3.13
C THR A 45 -8.52 -2.45 2.20
N HIS A 46 -8.27 -2.67 0.91
CA HIS A 46 -8.27 -1.60 -0.08
C HIS A 46 -9.65 -0.99 -0.28
N ARG A 47 -10.71 -1.80 -0.21
CA ARG A 47 -12.11 -1.33 -0.26
C ARG A 47 -12.43 -0.42 0.93
N GLN A 48 -12.08 -0.84 2.15
CA GLN A 48 -12.29 -0.04 3.36
C GLN A 48 -11.56 1.30 3.30
N ASN A 49 -10.31 1.29 2.81
CA ASN A 49 -9.55 2.52 2.59
C ASN A 49 -10.25 3.45 1.58
N LEU A 50 -10.73 2.89 0.47
CA LEU A 50 -11.49 3.63 -0.54
C LEU A 50 -12.74 4.28 0.06
N GLU A 51 -13.54 3.51 0.79
CA GLU A 51 -14.77 4.00 1.42
C GLU A 51 -14.48 5.13 2.42
N SER A 52 -13.44 4.97 3.24
CA SER A 52 -12.99 6.01 4.17
C SER A 52 -12.64 7.32 3.45
N ILE A 53 -11.95 7.23 2.33
CA ILE A 53 -11.58 8.42 1.54
C ILE A 53 -12.83 9.07 0.93
N ARG A 54 -13.76 8.30 0.38
CA ARG A 54 -15.01 8.82 -0.22
C ARG A 54 -15.88 9.56 0.80
N VAL A 55 -15.97 9.04 2.04
CA VAL A 55 -16.65 9.73 3.14
C VAL A 55 -15.99 11.09 3.44
N LEU A 56 -14.67 11.17 3.40
CA LEU A 56 -13.94 12.42 3.63
C LEU A 56 -14.13 13.43 2.50
N GLU A 57 -14.22 12.97 1.25
CA GLU A 57 -14.51 13.85 0.10
C GLU A 57 -15.85 14.55 0.26
N GLU A 58 -16.88 13.82 0.68
CA GLU A 58 -18.20 14.39 0.98
C GLU A 58 -18.14 15.32 2.19
N LYS A 59 -17.51 14.87 3.28
CA LYS A 59 -17.40 15.64 4.54
C LYS A 59 -16.73 16.99 4.36
N TYR A 60 -15.70 17.07 3.50
CA TYR A 60 -14.88 18.28 3.33
C TYR A 60 -15.11 19.00 2.00
N ASP A 61 -16.06 18.54 1.20
CA ASP A 61 -16.35 19.06 -0.14
C ASP A 61 -15.06 19.24 -0.96
N HIS A 62 -14.26 18.17 -1.02
CA HIS A 62 -12.95 18.20 -1.66
C HIS A 62 -12.59 16.85 -2.28
N ALA A 63 -12.44 16.81 -3.59
CA ALA A 63 -12.06 15.61 -4.31
C ALA A 63 -10.59 15.20 -4.08
N SER A 64 -10.35 13.90 -3.99
CA SER A 64 -9.02 13.27 -3.97
C SER A 64 -8.88 12.29 -5.12
N CYS A 65 -7.66 12.08 -5.59
CA CYS A 65 -7.37 11.01 -6.53
C CYS A 65 -7.03 9.72 -5.76
N ILE A 66 -7.54 8.59 -6.24
CA ILE A 66 -7.14 7.27 -5.77
C ILE A 66 -6.38 6.58 -6.89
N LEU A 67 -5.13 6.18 -6.59
CA LEU A 67 -4.25 5.48 -7.50
C LEU A 67 -4.17 4.02 -7.06
N ALA A 68 -4.80 3.12 -7.83
CA ALA A 68 -4.64 1.68 -7.67
C ALA A 68 -3.38 1.23 -8.42
N ASP A 69 -2.36 0.85 -7.66
CA ASP A 69 -1.11 0.31 -8.22
C ASP A 69 -1.22 -1.21 -8.29
N LEU A 70 -1.50 -1.71 -9.50
CA LEU A 70 -1.77 -3.11 -9.75
C LEU A 70 -0.50 -3.96 -9.71
N GLN A 71 -0.67 -5.21 -9.33
CA GLN A 71 0.40 -6.20 -9.40
C GLN A 71 0.87 -6.39 -10.84
N GLY A 72 2.19 -6.45 -11.02
CA GLY A 72 2.82 -6.86 -12.26
C GLY A 72 3.48 -8.24 -12.14
N PRO A 73 4.06 -8.77 -13.23
CA PRO A 73 4.85 -10.00 -13.20
C PRO A 73 6.19 -9.74 -12.48
N LYS A 74 6.24 -10.06 -11.19
CA LYS A 74 7.46 -9.93 -10.37
C LYS A 74 8.00 -11.29 -9.99
N LEU A 75 9.32 -11.47 -10.17
CA LEU A 75 10.02 -12.59 -9.59
C LEU A 75 10.13 -12.38 -8.08
N ARG A 76 9.66 -13.34 -7.30
CA ARG A 76 9.72 -13.31 -5.83
C ARG A 76 10.16 -14.68 -5.34
N VAL A 77 10.87 -14.68 -4.21
CA VAL A 77 11.14 -15.93 -3.48
C VAL A 77 9.83 -16.53 -2.98
N GLY A 78 9.77 -17.85 -2.96
CA GLY A 78 8.65 -18.61 -2.38
C GLY A 78 8.64 -18.55 -0.85
N GLU A 79 7.85 -19.42 -0.26
CA GLU A 79 7.75 -19.53 1.20
C GLU A 79 8.82 -20.45 1.76
N PHE A 80 9.30 -20.13 2.95
CA PHE A 80 10.21 -20.95 3.74
C PHE A 80 9.44 -21.69 4.83
N LYS A 81 9.92 -22.91 5.19
CA LYS A 81 9.32 -23.72 6.28
C LYS A 81 9.20 -22.98 7.59
N ASN A 82 10.19 -22.14 7.89
CA ASN A 82 10.30 -21.35 9.13
C ASN A 82 9.90 -19.88 8.93
N THR A 83 9.13 -19.56 7.89
CA THR A 83 8.73 -18.18 7.53
C THR A 83 9.89 -17.34 7.00
N GLU A 84 11.09 -17.51 7.54
CA GLU A 84 12.32 -16.81 7.12
C GLU A 84 13.53 -17.75 7.21
N GLU A 85 14.59 -17.43 6.47
CA GLU A 85 15.85 -18.16 6.50
C GLU A 85 17.03 -17.19 6.56
N TYR A 86 17.98 -17.47 7.48
CA TYR A 86 19.16 -16.65 7.66
C TYR A 86 20.31 -17.14 6.77
N LEU A 87 20.75 -16.30 5.85
CA LEU A 87 21.86 -16.60 4.95
C LEU A 87 23.20 -16.12 5.51
N LYS A 88 24.21 -16.99 5.42
CA LYS A 88 25.58 -16.67 5.82
C LYS A 88 26.41 -16.30 4.58
N LYS A 89 27.34 -15.36 4.71
CA LYS A 89 28.26 -15.00 3.64
C LYS A 89 29.06 -16.24 3.18
N GLY A 90 29.03 -16.52 1.88
CA GLY A 90 29.68 -17.68 1.28
C GLY A 90 28.85 -18.98 1.30
N GLN A 91 27.68 -18.98 1.90
CA GLN A 91 26.75 -20.10 1.86
C GLN A 91 26.25 -20.29 0.43
N ARG A 92 26.15 -21.55 0.00
CA ARG A 92 25.45 -21.90 -1.24
C ARG A 92 23.94 -21.78 -1.01
N PHE A 93 23.30 -21.01 -1.85
CA PHE A 93 21.85 -20.87 -1.88
C PHE A 93 21.35 -21.15 -3.29
N ILE A 94 20.34 -22.00 -3.42
CA ILE A 94 19.84 -22.45 -4.72
C ILE A 94 18.48 -21.77 -4.93
N LEU A 95 18.34 -21.06 -6.04
CA LEU A 95 17.06 -20.56 -6.54
C LEU A 95 16.58 -21.50 -7.65
N ASP A 96 15.41 -22.07 -7.49
CA ASP A 96 14.79 -22.93 -8.49
C ASP A 96 13.28 -22.59 -8.67
N ILE A 97 12.61 -23.34 -9.50
CA ILE A 97 11.18 -23.16 -9.78
C ILE A 97 10.32 -24.24 -9.12
N ASN A 98 10.88 -25.03 -8.21
CA ASN A 98 10.13 -26.04 -7.50
C ASN A 98 9.16 -25.39 -6.52
N SER A 99 8.00 -26.01 -6.34
CA SER A 99 6.96 -25.55 -5.41
C SER A 99 7.15 -26.03 -3.97
N GLU A 100 8.27 -26.71 -3.68
CA GLU A 100 8.60 -27.16 -2.33
C GLU A 100 9.04 -26.00 -1.46
N LEU A 101 8.69 -26.05 -0.17
CA LEU A 101 9.11 -25.04 0.80
C LEU A 101 10.64 -25.07 0.99
N GLY A 102 11.26 -23.91 0.95
CA GLY A 102 12.68 -23.71 1.20
C GLY A 102 13.12 -23.99 2.63
#